data_622b26342054aa23f3328fe48c2343d7
#
_entry.id   622b26342054aa23f3328fe48c2343d7
#
_cell.length_a   1.000
_cell.length_b   1.000
_cell.length_c   1.000
_cell.angle_alpha   90.00
_cell.angle_beta   90.00
_cell.angle_gamma   90.00
#
_symmetry.space_group_name_H-M   'P 1'
#
loop_
_entity.id
_entity.type
_entity.pdbx_description
1 polymer ?
#
loop_
_entity_poly.entity_id
_entity_poly.type
_entity_poly.pdbx_seq_one_letter_code
_entity_poly.pdbx_strand_id
1 'polypeptide(L)'
;RRGMSSVSTWQGAAIAIAYAARHPERVSRLLLMGGFATSYLSTGKPDPKVKEEAETLLKIVELGWGGDQPAFRQVFAAKFRPDATAEQWREFDELQRATVAPEMAARYLRALFDINVKELAGQVRCPTLVAHARGDQMVRFEQGRRLATLIPGARFVPLEGNNHIPYEGEPAWDALKQEMRAFLGGGPVPPAAAALTRRQLEVLQRVATGQTDKQIARALALSPRTVEMHVAGAM
;
A
#
# COMPACT_ATOMS: atom_id res chain seq x y z
N ARG A 1 9.39 -28.64 -4.57
CA ARG A 1 8.35 -27.83 -5.29
C ARG A 1 8.78 -26.37 -5.22
N ARG A 2 8.89 -25.69 -6.37
CA ARG A 2 9.14 -24.24 -6.37
C ARG A 2 7.88 -23.54 -5.89
N GLY A 3 7.98 -22.74 -4.82
CA GLY A 3 6.88 -21.91 -4.35
C GLY A 3 6.45 -20.89 -5.42
N MET A 4 5.21 -20.42 -5.39
CA MET A 4 4.72 -19.43 -6.34
C MET A 4 5.15 -18.02 -5.92
N SER A 5 5.38 -17.15 -6.91
CA SER A 5 5.48 -15.71 -6.67
C SER A 5 4.08 -15.12 -6.60
N SER A 6 3.81 -14.29 -5.59
CA SER A 6 2.52 -13.62 -5.40
C SER A 6 2.67 -12.12 -5.63
N VAL A 7 1.76 -11.54 -6.41
CA VAL A 7 1.63 -10.10 -6.59
C VAL A 7 0.26 -9.70 -6.07
N SER A 8 0.21 -8.73 -5.20
CA SER A 8 -1.05 -8.27 -4.59
C SER A 8 -1.08 -6.76 -4.46
N THR A 9 -2.27 -6.21 -4.65
CA THR A 9 -2.52 -4.78 -4.54
C THR A 9 -3.54 -4.49 -3.45
N TRP A 10 -3.51 -3.29 -2.90
CA TRP A 10 -4.47 -2.75 -1.93
C TRP A 10 -4.75 -3.73 -0.78
N GLN A 11 -6.06 -4.04 -0.48
CA GLN A 11 -6.43 -5.01 0.56
C GLN A 11 -5.95 -6.44 0.30
N GLY A 12 -5.70 -6.79 -0.96
CA GLY A 12 -5.10 -8.08 -1.32
C GLY A 12 -3.74 -8.28 -0.66
N ALA A 13 -3.03 -7.20 -0.33
CA ALA A 13 -1.77 -7.26 0.39
C ALA A 13 -1.93 -7.93 1.77
N ALA A 14 -3.00 -7.64 2.51
CA ALA A 14 -3.26 -8.27 3.82
C ALA A 14 -3.50 -9.78 3.68
N ILE A 15 -4.25 -10.18 2.65
CA ILE A 15 -4.50 -11.61 2.34
C ILE A 15 -3.19 -12.31 1.98
N ALA A 16 -2.39 -11.70 1.12
CA ALA A 16 -1.11 -12.26 0.68
C ALA A 16 -0.10 -12.37 1.83
N ILE A 17 -0.03 -11.39 2.72
CA ILE A 17 0.77 -11.42 3.94
C ILE A 17 0.33 -12.57 4.84
N ALA A 18 -0.97 -12.68 5.11
CA ALA A 18 -1.50 -13.75 5.96
C ALA A 18 -1.23 -15.15 5.36
N TYR A 19 -1.35 -15.27 4.03
CA TYR A 19 -1.04 -16.52 3.34
C TYR A 19 0.45 -16.84 3.38
N ALA A 20 1.33 -15.88 3.08
CA ALA A 20 2.78 -16.08 3.10
C ALA A 20 3.31 -16.42 4.51
N ALA A 21 2.75 -15.80 5.55
CA ALA A 21 3.11 -16.09 6.94
C ALA A 21 2.69 -17.51 7.37
N ARG A 22 1.50 -17.97 6.94
CA ARG A 22 0.96 -19.27 7.31
C ARG A 22 1.47 -20.43 6.44
N HIS A 23 1.93 -20.12 5.22
CA HIS A 23 2.37 -21.09 4.21
C HIS A 23 3.72 -20.69 3.60
N PRO A 24 4.78 -20.52 4.41
CA PRO A 24 6.07 -20.02 3.93
C PRO A 24 6.70 -20.91 2.85
N GLU A 25 6.38 -22.20 2.84
CA GLU A 25 6.85 -23.16 1.85
C GLU A 25 6.19 -23.01 0.47
N ARG A 26 5.07 -22.27 0.40
CA ARG A 26 4.29 -22.08 -0.83
C ARG A 26 4.57 -20.76 -1.54
N VAL A 27 5.14 -19.78 -0.84
CA VAL A 27 5.41 -18.44 -1.40
C VAL A 27 6.91 -18.24 -1.53
N SER A 28 7.39 -18.12 -2.76
CA SER A 28 8.80 -17.93 -3.08
C SER A 28 9.20 -16.45 -3.07
N ARG A 29 8.29 -15.57 -3.46
CA ARG A 29 8.46 -14.10 -3.48
C ARG A 29 7.12 -13.40 -3.30
N LEU A 30 7.12 -12.24 -2.66
CA LEU A 30 5.91 -11.46 -2.40
C LEU A 30 6.12 -10.02 -2.89
N LEU A 31 5.25 -9.57 -3.79
CA LEU A 31 5.19 -8.18 -4.23
C LEU A 31 3.87 -7.56 -3.78
N LEU A 32 3.97 -6.48 -3.03
CA LEU A 32 2.84 -5.75 -2.46
C LEU A 32 2.81 -4.32 -3.00
N MET A 33 1.76 -3.97 -3.73
CA MET A 33 1.58 -2.65 -4.32
C MET A 33 0.44 -1.89 -3.62
N GLY A 34 0.70 -0.67 -3.13
CA GLY A 34 -0.32 0.16 -2.49
C GLY A 34 -0.96 -0.49 -1.26
N GLY A 35 -0.25 -1.44 -0.62
CA GLY A 35 -0.78 -2.22 0.50
C GLY A 35 -0.54 -1.59 1.86
N PHE A 36 -1.19 -2.16 2.87
CA PHE A 36 -1.02 -1.82 4.28
C PHE A 36 -1.21 -3.06 5.17
N ALA A 37 -0.59 -3.04 6.36
CA ALA A 37 -0.74 -4.13 7.34
C ALA A 37 -1.86 -3.88 8.34
N THR A 38 -2.19 -2.62 8.59
CA THR A 38 -3.18 -2.22 9.61
C THR A 38 -3.99 -1.05 9.08
N SER A 39 -5.31 -1.20 9.05
CA SER A 39 -6.20 -0.06 8.78
C SER A 39 -6.01 1.03 9.83
N TYR A 40 -6.11 2.29 9.43
CA TYR A 40 -6.12 3.41 10.38
C TYR A 40 -7.25 3.29 11.40
N LEU A 41 -8.37 2.65 11.04
CA LEU A 41 -9.51 2.45 11.92
C LEU A 41 -9.29 1.33 12.93
N SER A 42 -8.40 0.37 12.65
CA SER A 42 -8.06 -0.73 13.58
C SER A 42 -6.96 -0.38 14.57
N THR A 43 -6.53 0.88 14.67
CA THR A 43 -5.41 1.27 15.56
C THR A 43 -5.80 1.49 17.03
N GLY A 44 -7.02 1.22 17.41
CA GLY A 44 -7.53 1.40 18.77
C GLY A 44 -7.85 2.86 19.16
N LYS A 45 -7.21 3.84 18.52
CA LYS A 45 -7.48 5.28 18.63
C LYS A 45 -7.34 5.94 17.26
N PRO A 46 -8.30 5.73 16.34
CA PRO A 46 -8.27 6.37 15.04
C PRO A 46 -8.41 7.89 15.18
N ASP A 47 -7.71 8.63 14.32
CA ASP A 47 -7.94 10.07 14.20
C ASP A 47 -9.42 10.31 13.84
N PRO A 48 -10.15 11.15 14.61
CA PRO A 48 -11.56 11.40 14.37
C PRO A 48 -11.87 11.83 12.94
N LYS A 49 -11.02 12.66 12.34
CA LYS A 49 -11.17 13.11 10.95
C LYS A 49 -11.05 11.96 9.96
N VAL A 50 -10.07 11.07 10.15
CA VAL A 50 -9.89 9.88 9.29
C VAL A 50 -11.07 8.94 9.41
N LYS A 51 -11.63 8.79 10.61
CA LYS A 51 -12.84 8.00 10.83
C LYS A 51 -14.03 8.58 10.09
N GLU A 52 -14.28 9.88 10.23
CA GLU A 52 -15.35 10.59 9.53
C GLU A 52 -15.22 10.49 8.01
N GLU A 53 -14.01 10.67 7.45
CA GLU A 53 -13.74 10.49 6.02
C GLU A 53 -14.07 9.06 5.55
N ALA A 54 -13.69 8.05 6.32
CA ALA A 54 -13.96 6.64 5.99
C ALA A 54 -15.46 6.30 6.05
N GLU A 55 -16.17 6.77 7.09
CA GLU A 55 -17.61 6.59 7.23
C GLU A 55 -18.38 7.32 6.12
N THR A 56 -17.93 8.51 5.74
CA THR A 56 -18.48 9.27 4.62
C THR A 56 -18.30 8.52 3.29
N LEU A 57 -17.09 8.01 3.04
CA LEU A 57 -16.84 7.21 1.82
C LEU A 57 -17.70 5.95 1.78
N LEU A 58 -17.84 5.25 2.91
CA LEU A 58 -18.73 4.09 3.01
C LEU A 58 -20.17 4.46 2.68
N LYS A 59 -20.65 5.60 3.21
CA LYS A 59 -22.01 6.07 2.94
C LYS A 59 -22.23 6.41 1.47
N ILE A 60 -21.25 7.03 0.83
CA ILE A 60 -21.27 7.31 -0.62
C ILE A 60 -21.37 6.00 -1.41
N VAL A 61 -20.61 4.98 -1.04
CA VAL A 61 -20.65 3.67 -1.70
C VAL A 61 -22.02 2.99 -1.49
N GLU A 62 -22.55 2.99 -0.28
CA GLU A 62 -23.86 2.41 0.03
C GLU A 62 -25.02 3.04 -0.77
N LEU A 63 -24.97 4.36 -0.93
CA LEU A 63 -26.04 5.11 -1.58
C LEU A 63 -25.94 5.10 -3.12
N GLY A 64 -24.72 5.02 -3.64
CA GLY A 64 -24.51 5.36 -5.05
C GLY A 64 -23.87 4.28 -5.92
N TRP A 65 -23.31 3.19 -5.37
CA TRP A 65 -22.58 2.21 -6.17
C TRP A 65 -23.41 1.55 -7.28
N GLY A 66 -24.66 1.19 -6.99
CA GLY A 66 -25.58 0.59 -7.94
C GLY A 66 -26.44 1.60 -8.72
N GLY A 67 -26.37 2.88 -8.41
CA GLY A 67 -27.20 3.91 -9.01
C GLY A 67 -26.76 4.29 -10.43
N ASP A 68 -27.69 4.90 -11.19
CA ASP A 68 -27.39 5.37 -12.55
C ASP A 68 -26.54 6.64 -12.59
N GLN A 69 -26.46 7.37 -11.47
CA GLN A 69 -25.65 8.58 -11.38
C GLN A 69 -24.17 8.23 -11.12
N PRO A 70 -23.25 8.58 -12.02
CA PRO A 70 -21.82 8.25 -11.87
C PRO A 70 -21.13 9.03 -10.77
N ALA A 71 -21.67 10.16 -10.30
CA ALA A 71 -21.04 11.06 -9.35
C ALA A 71 -20.53 10.37 -8.07
N PHE A 72 -21.30 9.43 -7.52
CA PHE A 72 -20.92 8.71 -6.32
C PHE A 72 -19.72 7.79 -6.54
N ARG A 73 -19.66 7.11 -7.69
CA ARG A 73 -18.54 6.23 -8.03
C ARG A 73 -17.31 7.03 -8.42
N GLN A 74 -17.48 8.22 -9.01
CA GLN A 74 -16.39 9.13 -9.35
C GLN A 74 -15.62 9.59 -8.12
N VAL A 75 -16.28 9.82 -6.99
CA VAL A 75 -15.58 10.14 -5.72
C VAL A 75 -14.61 9.02 -5.35
N PHE A 76 -15.04 7.77 -5.48
CA PHE A 76 -14.18 6.62 -5.21
C PHE A 76 -13.07 6.48 -6.25
N ALA A 77 -13.43 6.59 -7.53
CA ALA A 77 -12.49 6.52 -8.63
C ALA A 77 -11.39 7.61 -8.54
N ALA A 78 -11.77 8.83 -8.17
CA ALA A 78 -10.83 9.95 -8.01
C ALA A 78 -9.79 9.71 -6.90
N LYS A 79 -10.13 8.95 -5.86
CA LYS A 79 -9.15 8.55 -4.84
C LYS A 79 -8.16 7.49 -5.34
N PHE A 80 -8.61 6.60 -6.21
CA PHE A 80 -7.75 5.59 -6.84
C PHE A 80 -6.89 6.14 -7.95
N ARG A 81 -7.43 7.09 -8.71
CA ARG A 81 -6.85 7.61 -9.95
C ARG A 81 -6.98 9.13 -10.06
N PRO A 82 -6.37 9.89 -9.15
CA PRO A 82 -6.50 11.36 -9.16
C PRO A 82 -5.98 11.99 -10.46
N ASP A 83 -5.00 11.39 -11.12
CA ASP A 83 -4.39 11.88 -12.35
C ASP A 83 -5.08 11.35 -13.64
N ALA A 84 -6.18 10.59 -13.50
CA ALA A 84 -6.87 10.01 -14.66
C ALA A 84 -7.65 11.07 -15.46
N THR A 85 -7.75 10.86 -16.78
CA THR A 85 -8.65 11.64 -17.64
C THR A 85 -10.12 11.31 -17.36
N ALA A 86 -11.04 12.16 -17.80
CA ALA A 86 -12.48 11.91 -17.68
C ALA A 86 -12.92 10.61 -18.38
N GLU A 87 -12.25 10.23 -19.48
CA GLU A 87 -12.50 8.98 -20.18
C GLU A 87 -12.05 7.77 -19.34
N GLN A 88 -10.83 7.81 -18.80
CA GLN A 88 -10.31 6.76 -17.92
C GLN A 88 -11.13 6.60 -16.64
N TRP A 89 -11.72 7.69 -16.10
CA TRP A 89 -12.65 7.58 -14.98
C TRP A 89 -13.95 6.88 -15.37
N ARG A 90 -14.49 7.16 -16.57
CA ARG A 90 -15.67 6.45 -17.05
C ARG A 90 -15.43 4.96 -17.23
N GLU A 91 -14.32 4.59 -17.87
CA GLU A 91 -13.91 3.18 -18.02
C GLU A 91 -13.76 2.47 -16.67
N PHE A 92 -13.12 3.12 -15.71
CA PHE A 92 -12.96 2.56 -14.37
C PHE A 92 -14.30 2.44 -13.62
N ASP A 93 -15.20 3.39 -13.80
CA ASP A 93 -16.55 3.37 -13.27
C ASP A 93 -17.36 2.20 -13.84
N GLU A 94 -17.33 1.99 -15.15
CA GLU A 94 -17.96 0.85 -15.80
C GLU A 94 -17.40 -0.49 -15.33
N LEU A 95 -16.06 -0.58 -15.18
CA LEU A 95 -15.42 -1.76 -14.63
C LEU A 95 -15.89 -2.06 -13.20
N GLN A 96 -16.00 -1.05 -12.36
CA GLN A 96 -16.51 -1.20 -10.99
C GLN A 96 -17.94 -1.74 -10.98
N ARG A 97 -18.84 -1.19 -11.82
CA ARG A 97 -20.22 -1.69 -11.95
C ARG A 97 -20.29 -3.12 -12.43
N ALA A 98 -19.47 -3.47 -13.41
CA ALA A 98 -19.47 -4.80 -14.01
C ALA A 98 -18.92 -5.89 -13.09
N THR A 99 -18.03 -5.53 -12.16
CA THR A 99 -17.26 -6.50 -11.37
C THR A 99 -17.75 -6.66 -9.94
N VAL A 100 -18.43 -5.66 -9.37
CA VAL A 100 -18.81 -5.67 -7.94
C VAL A 100 -20.25 -5.22 -7.75
N ALA A 101 -21.08 -6.11 -7.21
CA ALA A 101 -22.45 -5.77 -6.82
C ALA A 101 -22.47 -4.73 -5.67
N PRO A 102 -23.49 -3.85 -5.58
CA PRO A 102 -23.56 -2.78 -4.58
C PRO A 102 -23.37 -3.25 -3.14
N GLU A 103 -24.04 -4.33 -2.77
CA GLU A 103 -23.97 -4.91 -1.42
C GLU A 103 -22.57 -5.41 -1.10
N MET A 104 -21.86 -5.93 -2.11
CA MET A 104 -20.50 -6.42 -1.96
C MET A 104 -19.49 -5.28 -1.86
N ALA A 105 -19.68 -4.18 -2.61
CA ALA A 105 -18.81 -3.01 -2.52
C ALA A 105 -18.77 -2.44 -1.09
N ALA A 106 -19.94 -2.24 -0.47
CA ALA A 106 -20.03 -1.78 0.92
C ALA A 106 -19.42 -2.78 1.91
N ARG A 107 -19.64 -4.09 1.73
CA ARG A 107 -19.04 -5.14 2.57
C ARG A 107 -17.53 -5.16 2.47
N TYR A 108 -16.96 -5.05 1.26
CA TYR A 108 -15.52 -4.97 1.07
C TYR A 108 -14.92 -3.74 1.75
N LEU A 109 -15.58 -2.57 1.61
CA LEU A 109 -15.09 -1.36 2.24
C LEU A 109 -15.13 -1.44 3.78
N ARG A 110 -16.17 -2.03 4.36
CA ARG A 110 -16.24 -2.30 5.81
C ARG A 110 -15.13 -3.26 6.26
N ALA A 111 -14.92 -4.35 5.53
CA ALA A 111 -13.88 -5.33 5.85
C ALA A 111 -12.47 -4.71 5.84
N LEU A 112 -12.23 -3.68 4.99
CA LEU A 112 -10.98 -2.91 5.00
C LEU A 112 -10.70 -2.23 6.33
N PHE A 113 -11.75 -1.76 7.00
CA PHE A 113 -11.62 -1.04 8.26
C PHE A 113 -11.11 -1.92 9.39
N ASP A 114 -11.34 -3.23 9.32
CA ASP A 114 -10.96 -4.22 10.32
C ASP A 114 -9.62 -4.90 10.05
N ILE A 115 -8.96 -4.59 8.91
CA ILE A 115 -7.69 -5.19 8.57
C ILE A 115 -6.64 -4.88 9.63
N ASN A 116 -6.08 -5.95 10.22
CA ASN A 116 -4.89 -5.90 11.06
C ASN A 116 -4.11 -7.20 10.93
N VAL A 117 -3.06 -7.17 10.11
CA VAL A 117 -2.13 -8.28 9.89
C VAL A 117 -0.71 -7.93 10.32
N LYS A 118 -0.56 -6.97 11.24
CA LYS A 118 0.75 -6.47 11.70
C LYS A 118 1.64 -7.58 12.22
N GLU A 119 1.12 -8.47 13.05
CA GLU A 119 1.89 -9.56 13.63
C GLU A 119 2.28 -10.61 12.59
N LEU A 120 1.38 -10.88 11.62
CA LEU A 120 1.64 -11.79 10.51
C LEU A 120 2.70 -11.22 9.55
N ALA A 121 2.75 -9.91 9.36
CA ALA A 121 3.76 -9.26 8.53
C ALA A 121 5.18 -9.56 9.06
N GLY A 122 5.38 -9.56 10.38
CA GLY A 122 6.65 -9.94 11.02
C GLY A 122 7.04 -11.40 10.86
N GLN A 123 6.10 -12.27 10.43
CA GLN A 123 6.32 -13.69 10.23
C GLN A 123 6.58 -14.08 8.76
N VAL A 124 6.48 -13.14 7.83
CA VAL A 124 6.79 -13.38 6.41
C VAL A 124 8.27 -13.70 6.25
N ARG A 125 8.58 -14.79 5.55
CA ARG A 125 9.96 -15.31 5.40
C ARG A 125 10.50 -15.22 3.98
N CYS A 126 9.62 -15.04 2.99
CA CYS A 126 10.06 -14.93 1.61
C CYS A 126 10.54 -13.50 1.30
N PRO A 127 11.46 -13.35 0.32
CA PRO A 127 11.81 -12.04 -0.22
C PRO A 127 10.56 -11.25 -0.58
N THR A 128 10.49 -10.00 -0.09
CA THR A 128 9.32 -9.14 -0.28
C THR A 128 9.71 -7.80 -0.87
N LEU A 129 8.95 -7.36 -1.87
CA LEU A 129 9.00 -6.03 -2.44
C LEU A 129 7.71 -5.29 -2.11
N VAL A 130 7.82 -4.12 -1.50
CA VAL A 130 6.69 -3.22 -1.26
C VAL A 130 6.87 -1.99 -2.15
N ALA A 131 5.95 -1.78 -3.09
CA ALA A 131 5.92 -0.60 -3.95
C ALA A 131 4.73 0.30 -3.56
N HIS A 132 4.93 1.63 -3.58
CA HIS A 132 3.88 2.56 -3.18
C HIS A 132 4.03 3.91 -3.87
N ALA A 133 2.94 4.46 -4.41
CA ALA A 133 2.93 5.78 -5.02
C ALA A 133 2.97 6.89 -3.96
N ARG A 134 3.82 7.91 -4.17
CA ARG A 134 4.01 8.99 -3.19
C ARG A 134 2.76 9.79 -2.90
N GLY A 135 1.98 10.07 -3.93
CA GLY A 135 0.76 10.85 -3.85
C GLY A 135 -0.52 10.03 -3.73
N ASP A 136 -0.41 8.74 -3.39
CA ASP A 136 -1.55 7.84 -3.21
C ASP A 136 -2.57 8.42 -2.21
N GLN A 137 -3.78 8.69 -2.68
CA GLN A 137 -4.86 9.25 -1.89
C GLN A 137 -5.79 8.18 -1.29
N MET A 138 -5.67 6.92 -1.76
CA MET A 138 -6.45 5.81 -1.23
C MET A 138 -5.78 5.18 -0.02
N VAL A 139 -4.49 4.92 -0.11
CA VAL A 139 -3.65 4.43 0.98
C VAL A 139 -2.44 5.35 1.12
N ARG A 140 -2.34 6.03 2.24
CA ARG A 140 -1.26 6.99 2.47
C ARG A 140 0.11 6.34 2.32
N PHE A 141 1.05 7.03 1.70
CA PHE A 141 2.42 6.58 1.45
C PHE A 141 3.12 6.00 2.69
N GLU A 142 2.89 6.60 3.86
CA GLU A 142 3.44 6.15 5.14
C GLU A 142 2.97 4.74 5.52
N GLN A 143 1.81 4.29 5.04
CA GLN A 143 1.35 2.92 5.27
C GLN A 143 2.20 1.91 4.53
N GLY A 144 2.58 2.20 3.28
CA GLY A 144 3.50 1.35 2.52
C GLY A 144 4.88 1.28 3.15
N ARG A 145 5.41 2.41 3.60
CA ARG A 145 6.68 2.48 4.33
C ARG A 145 6.63 1.66 5.62
N ARG A 146 5.56 1.85 6.41
CA ARG A 146 5.34 1.07 7.63
C ARG A 146 5.22 -0.41 7.33
N LEU A 147 4.50 -0.79 6.27
CA LEU A 147 4.38 -2.18 5.86
C LEU A 147 5.76 -2.80 5.59
N ALA A 148 6.62 -2.10 4.85
CA ALA A 148 7.97 -2.57 4.55
C ALA A 148 8.84 -2.72 5.81
N THR A 149 8.68 -1.85 6.83
CA THR A 149 9.42 -2.01 8.11
C THR A 149 8.93 -3.19 8.94
N LEU A 150 7.69 -3.62 8.78
CA LEU A 150 7.11 -4.75 9.51
C LEU A 150 7.54 -6.10 8.96
N ILE A 151 7.86 -6.18 7.66
CA ILE A 151 8.25 -7.43 7.00
C ILE A 151 9.77 -7.56 7.00
N PRO A 152 10.36 -8.60 7.64
CA PRO A 152 11.80 -8.76 7.71
C PRO A 152 12.44 -8.83 6.32
N GLY A 153 13.43 -7.98 6.07
CA GLY A 153 14.17 -7.95 4.80
C GLY A 153 13.37 -7.46 3.59
N ALA A 154 12.21 -6.84 3.79
CA ALA A 154 11.45 -6.26 2.69
C ALA A 154 12.18 -5.06 2.09
N ARG A 155 12.18 -4.97 0.75
CA ARG A 155 12.65 -3.82 -0.01
C ARG A 155 11.47 -2.88 -0.30
N PHE A 156 11.66 -1.59 -0.02
CA PHE A 156 10.66 -0.56 -0.33
C PHE A 156 11.00 0.20 -1.61
N VAL A 157 10.03 0.36 -2.49
CA VAL A 157 10.15 1.10 -3.75
C VAL A 157 9.13 2.23 -3.78
N PRO A 158 9.55 3.48 -3.59
CA PRO A 158 8.70 4.63 -3.82
C PRO A 158 8.49 4.82 -5.32
N LEU A 159 7.24 5.04 -5.74
CA LEU A 159 6.87 5.36 -7.11
C LEU A 159 6.45 6.81 -7.20
N GLU A 160 6.97 7.53 -8.20
CA GLU A 160 6.60 8.92 -8.44
C GLU A 160 5.27 8.98 -9.19
N GLY A 161 4.22 9.48 -8.53
CA GLY A 161 2.86 9.58 -9.07
C GLY A 161 1.82 9.64 -7.95
N ASN A 162 0.56 9.88 -8.34
CA ASN A 162 -0.54 10.04 -7.39
C ASN A 162 -1.54 8.87 -7.49
N ASN A 163 -1.54 8.13 -8.58
CA ASN A 163 -2.47 7.02 -8.77
C ASN A 163 -2.12 5.85 -7.84
N HIS A 164 -3.12 5.32 -7.14
CA HIS A 164 -2.98 4.17 -6.24
C HIS A 164 -2.37 2.95 -6.97
N ILE A 165 -2.80 2.71 -8.21
CA ILE A 165 -2.22 1.73 -9.10
C ILE A 165 -1.78 2.47 -10.36
N PRO A 166 -0.47 2.50 -10.69
CA PRO A 166 0.02 3.11 -11.91
C PRO A 166 -0.53 2.43 -13.16
N TYR A 167 -0.67 3.19 -14.23
CA TYR A 167 -1.17 2.73 -15.52
C TYR A 167 -0.13 2.87 -16.61
N GLU A 168 -0.37 2.16 -17.71
CA GLU A 168 0.46 2.27 -18.90
C GLU A 168 0.53 3.73 -19.38
N GLY A 169 1.76 4.16 -19.72
CA GLY A 169 2.04 5.56 -20.10
C GLY A 169 2.48 6.46 -18.92
N GLU A 170 2.38 5.99 -17.67
CA GLU A 170 2.90 6.73 -16.52
C GLU A 170 4.35 6.34 -16.22
N PRO A 171 5.23 7.29 -15.84
CA PRO A 171 6.59 6.96 -15.39
C PRO A 171 6.61 5.95 -14.23
N ALA A 172 5.64 6.04 -13.31
CA ALA A 172 5.48 5.11 -12.21
C ALA A 172 5.21 3.67 -12.68
N TRP A 173 4.48 3.50 -13.79
CA TRP A 173 4.23 2.19 -14.38
C TRP A 173 5.50 1.54 -14.94
N ASP A 174 6.32 2.32 -15.64
CA ASP A 174 7.59 1.81 -16.19
C ASP A 174 8.57 1.45 -15.08
N ALA A 175 8.68 2.28 -14.05
CA ALA A 175 9.47 2.01 -12.86
C ALA A 175 8.98 0.73 -12.15
N LEU A 176 7.67 0.58 -11.94
CA LEU A 176 7.08 -0.61 -11.33
C LEU A 176 7.38 -1.86 -12.15
N LYS A 177 7.21 -1.83 -13.48
CA LYS A 177 7.52 -2.96 -14.36
C LYS A 177 8.99 -3.37 -14.30
N GLN A 178 9.89 -2.40 -14.27
CA GLN A 178 11.32 -2.66 -14.13
C GLN A 178 11.63 -3.36 -12.81
N GLU A 179 11.10 -2.85 -11.71
CA GLU A 179 11.27 -3.41 -10.37
C GLU A 179 10.65 -4.81 -10.24
N MET A 180 9.47 -5.02 -10.81
CA MET A 180 8.83 -6.32 -10.88
C MET A 180 9.67 -7.34 -11.65
N ARG A 181 10.17 -6.97 -12.83
CA ARG A 181 11.01 -7.85 -13.64
C ARG A 181 12.30 -8.24 -12.93
N ALA A 182 12.98 -7.26 -12.33
CA ALA A 182 14.19 -7.49 -11.54
C ALA A 182 13.91 -8.41 -10.34
N PHE A 183 12.82 -8.15 -9.62
CA PHE A 183 12.47 -8.89 -8.43
C PHE A 183 11.96 -10.31 -8.75
N LEU A 184 11.10 -10.49 -9.75
CA LEU A 184 10.50 -11.79 -10.11
C LEU A 184 11.40 -12.62 -11.02
N GLY A 185 12.29 -12.01 -11.80
CA GLY A 185 13.18 -12.66 -12.74
C GLY A 185 14.28 -13.55 -12.14
N GLY A 186 14.30 -13.70 -10.81
CA GLY A 186 15.18 -14.67 -10.14
C GLY A 186 16.62 -14.21 -9.94
N GLY A 187 16.96 -12.97 -10.25
CA GLY A 187 18.24 -12.37 -9.88
C GLY A 187 18.46 -12.44 -8.35
N PRO A 188 19.72 -12.41 -7.88
CA PRO A 188 19.97 -12.32 -6.46
C PRO A 188 19.21 -11.11 -5.90
N VAL A 189 18.32 -11.35 -4.95
CA VAL A 189 17.79 -10.25 -4.13
C VAL A 189 19.00 -9.67 -3.44
N PRO A 190 19.30 -8.37 -3.62
CA PRO A 190 20.40 -7.77 -2.87
C PRO A 190 20.19 -8.13 -1.38
N PRO A 191 21.24 -8.58 -0.65
CA PRO A 191 21.08 -8.87 0.75
C PRO A 191 20.42 -7.64 1.40
N ALA A 192 19.45 -7.90 2.29
CA ALA A 192 18.90 -6.87 3.15
C ALA A 192 20.08 -6.06 3.69
N ALA A 193 20.04 -4.75 3.47
CA ALA A 193 21.17 -3.84 3.55
C ALA A 193 22.10 -4.15 4.72
N ALA A 194 23.39 -3.91 4.51
CA ALA A 194 24.40 -3.88 5.56
C ALA A 194 23.86 -3.24 6.85
N ALA A 195 24.27 -3.77 8.00
CA ALA A 195 23.75 -3.40 9.32
C ALA A 195 23.34 -1.93 9.40
N LEU A 196 22.07 -1.68 9.67
CA LEU A 196 21.49 -0.34 9.73
C LEU A 196 22.35 0.58 10.58
N THR A 197 22.67 1.74 10.08
CA THR A 197 23.30 2.76 10.89
C THR A 197 22.37 3.14 12.05
N ARG A 198 22.93 3.58 13.17
CA ARG A 198 22.14 4.06 14.32
C ARG A 198 21.06 5.04 13.89
N ARG A 199 21.37 5.94 12.95
CA ARG A 199 20.44 6.94 12.44
C ARG A 199 19.31 6.34 11.60
N GLN A 200 19.62 5.37 10.77
CA GLN A 200 18.61 4.63 10.02
C GLN A 200 17.65 3.87 10.97
N LEU A 201 18.19 3.24 12.01
CA LEU A 201 17.39 2.55 13.01
C LEU A 201 16.44 3.51 13.74
N GLU A 202 16.92 4.68 14.19
CA GLU A 202 16.10 5.71 14.84
C GLU A 202 14.96 6.19 13.92
N VAL A 203 15.25 6.40 12.63
CA VAL A 203 14.24 6.78 11.64
C VAL A 203 13.22 5.66 11.46
N LEU A 204 13.66 4.42 11.25
CA LEU A 204 12.79 3.28 11.03
C LEU A 204 11.88 2.96 12.22
N GLN A 205 12.39 3.09 13.46
CA GLN A 205 11.56 2.94 14.66
C GLN A 205 10.39 3.93 14.69
N ARG A 206 10.64 5.18 14.26
CA ARG A 206 9.60 6.20 14.19
C ARG A 206 8.61 5.95 13.04
N VAL A 207 9.08 5.47 11.90
CA VAL A 207 8.22 4.99 10.81
C VAL A 207 7.32 3.86 11.30
N ALA A 208 7.86 2.90 12.02
CA ALA A 208 7.12 1.77 12.58
C ALA A 208 6.02 2.21 13.59
N THR A 209 6.21 3.36 14.26
CA THR A 209 5.18 3.96 15.12
C THR A 209 4.17 4.83 14.37
N GLY A 210 4.27 4.93 13.03
CA GLY A 210 3.32 5.66 12.19
C GLY A 210 3.58 7.16 12.07
N GLN A 211 4.77 7.65 12.48
CA GLN A 211 5.11 9.06 12.32
C GLN A 211 5.36 9.41 10.84
N THR A 212 4.91 10.59 10.43
CA THR A 212 5.18 11.14 9.10
C THR A 212 6.61 11.65 8.99
N ASP A 213 7.13 11.81 7.77
CA ASP A 213 8.48 12.38 7.55
C ASP A 213 8.67 13.74 8.19
N LYS A 214 7.63 14.60 8.17
CA LYS A 214 7.67 15.91 8.83
C LYS A 214 7.79 15.80 10.35
N GLN A 215 7.10 14.84 10.96
CA GLN A 215 7.18 14.58 12.40
C GLN A 215 8.55 13.99 12.78
N ILE A 216 9.05 13.04 11.99
CA ILE A 216 10.37 12.45 12.18
C ILE A 216 11.48 13.50 12.00
N ALA A 217 11.37 14.32 10.96
CA ALA A 217 12.31 15.39 10.69
C ALA A 217 12.42 16.37 11.88
N ARG A 218 11.28 16.81 12.43
CA ARG A 218 11.26 17.67 13.62
C ARG A 218 11.89 16.98 14.84
N ALA A 219 11.50 15.73 15.10
CA ALA A 219 11.96 14.99 16.27
C ALA A 219 13.47 14.69 16.22
N LEU A 220 14.05 14.58 15.04
CA LEU A 220 15.44 14.20 14.82
C LEU A 220 16.33 15.34 14.32
N ALA A 221 15.78 16.57 14.24
CA ALA A 221 16.46 17.76 13.69
C ALA A 221 17.03 17.52 12.28
N LEU A 222 16.22 16.92 11.40
CA LEU A 222 16.55 16.62 10.00
C LEU A 222 15.61 17.37 9.04
N SER A 223 15.96 17.36 7.74
CA SER A 223 14.99 17.71 6.70
C SER A 223 14.09 16.49 6.38
N PRO A 224 12.85 16.69 5.92
CA PRO A 224 12.01 15.58 5.45
C PRO A 224 12.68 14.75 4.35
N ARG A 225 13.41 15.40 3.43
CA ARG A 225 14.19 14.74 2.38
C ARG A 225 15.31 13.84 2.97
N THR A 226 15.96 14.28 4.05
CA THR A 226 16.98 13.48 4.73
C THR A 226 16.36 12.25 5.41
N VAL A 227 15.15 12.38 5.95
CA VAL A 227 14.40 11.24 6.50
C VAL A 227 14.09 10.22 5.39
N GLU A 228 13.60 10.68 4.23
CA GLU A 228 13.37 9.82 3.06
C GLU A 228 14.64 9.09 2.62
N MET A 229 15.78 9.79 2.56
CA MET A 229 17.08 9.18 2.21
C MET A 229 17.50 8.10 3.22
N HIS A 230 17.30 8.31 4.51
CA HIS A 230 17.60 7.29 5.52
C HIS A 230 16.70 6.06 5.40
N VAL A 231 15.43 6.25 5.07
CA VAL A 231 14.50 5.15 4.83
C VAL A 231 14.89 4.38 3.57
N ALA A 232 15.12 5.08 2.45
CA ALA A 232 15.51 4.45 1.18
C ALA A 232 16.83 3.68 1.28
N GLY A 233 17.81 4.21 2.06
CA GLY A 233 19.09 3.54 2.26
C GLY A 233 19.07 2.43 3.31
N ALA A 234 17.95 2.23 4.01
CA ALA A 234 17.78 1.23 5.07
C ALA A 234 16.87 0.06 4.64
N MET A 235 16.23 0.15 3.50
CA MET A 235 15.34 -0.83 2.89
C MET A 235 15.84 -1.27 1.52
#